data_824f0775bcc8abe6c2cce875dca6d1c8
#
_entry.id   824f0775bcc8abe6c2cce875dca6d1c8
#
_cell.length_a   1.000
_cell.length_b   1.000
_cell.length_c   1.000
_cell.angle_alpha   90.00
_cell.angle_beta   90.00
_cell.angle_gamma   90.00
#
_symmetry.space_group_name_H-M   'P 1'
#
loop_
_entity.id
_entity.type
_entity.pdbx_description
1 polymer ?
#
loop_
_entity_poly.entity_id
_entity_poly.type
_entity_poly.pdbx_seq_one_letter_code
_entity_poly.pdbx_strand_id
1 'polypeptide(L)'
;TREEARALGFMSRLLIMVNLPYRDLGKERKVWVRKNGKVSIVVSPAYDQNGESMGIPYGSYPRLILAYIITQAVKTSSPQIHLGKGFRDFIELIGLEKGGHQFRNVKKQLERVLSASFSWIYETDKMQSRTNIQVSHQSQLWWDTNIPDQKSLWESYIELNLNFFNEIMNNAVPLDLQVLS
;
A
#
# COMPACT_ATOMS: atom_id res chain seq x y z
N THR A 1 -21.12 18.88 3.93
CA THR A 1 -21.93 17.79 4.51
C THR A 1 -21.04 16.79 5.26
N ARG A 2 -21.65 15.88 6.03
CA ARG A 2 -20.93 14.82 6.77
C ARG A 2 -20.22 13.83 5.84
N GLU A 3 -20.76 13.64 4.63
CA GLU A 3 -20.17 12.84 3.56
C GLU A 3 -18.96 13.52 2.93
N GLU A 4 -19.03 14.82 2.67
CA GLU A 4 -17.90 15.59 2.16
C GLU A 4 -16.73 15.60 3.15
N ALA A 5 -17.01 15.75 4.44
CA ALA A 5 -15.98 15.68 5.48
C ALA A 5 -15.34 14.29 5.58
N ARG A 6 -16.11 13.21 5.36
CA ARG A 6 -15.60 11.83 5.29
C ARG A 6 -14.75 11.60 4.05
N ALA A 7 -15.22 12.05 2.87
CA ALA A 7 -14.48 11.94 1.61
C ALA A 7 -13.16 12.71 1.66
N LEU A 8 -13.17 13.94 2.20
CA LEU A 8 -11.94 14.72 2.43
C LEU A 8 -11.01 14.04 3.42
N GLY A 9 -11.54 13.44 4.48
CA GLY A 9 -10.76 12.68 5.45
C GLY A 9 -10.09 11.45 4.83
N PHE A 10 -10.79 10.73 3.95
CA PHE A 10 -10.26 9.59 3.24
C PHE A 10 -9.19 10.00 2.21
N MET A 11 -9.48 11.01 1.40
CA MET A 11 -8.51 11.56 0.44
C MET A 11 -7.24 12.05 1.15
N SER A 12 -7.38 12.69 2.30
CA SER A 12 -6.23 13.11 3.10
C SER A 12 -5.42 11.92 3.60
N ARG A 13 -6.07 10.83 4.03
CA ARG A 13 -5.39 9.60 4.46
C ARG A 13 -4.67 8.92 3.30
N LEU A 14 -5.30 8.80 2.13
CA LEU A 14 -4.66 8.27 0.92
C LEU A 14 -3.47 9.12 0.49
N LEU A 15 -3.62 10.43 0.44
CA LEU A 15 -2.54 11.35 0.10
C LEU A 15 -1.36 11.21 1.08
N ILE A 16 -1.60 10.89 2.32
CA ILE A 16 -0.56 10.65 3.32
C ILE A 16 0.11 9.30 3.09
N MET A 17 -0.64 8.23 2.74
CA MET A 17 -0.04 6.94 2.33
C MET A 17 0.84 7.10 1.07
N VAL A 18 0.48 8.02 0.19
CA VAL A 18 1.26 8.37 -1.01
C VAL A 18 2.53 9.16 -0.66
N ASN A 19 2.58 9.81 0.51
CA ASN A 19 3.71 10.61 0.98
C ASN A 19 4.67 9.82 1.88
N LEU A 20 4.96 8.59 1.51
CA LEU A 20 6.01 7.78 2.12
C LEU A 20 7.41 8.39 1.88
N PRO A 21 8.43 7.97 2.65
CA PRO A 21 9.78 8.47 2.46
C PRO A 21 10.26 8.27 1.01
N TYR A 22 11.03 9.20 0.49
CA TYR A 22 11.59 9.10 -0.86
C TYR A 22 12.75 8.11 -0.96
N ARG A 23 13.46 7.88 0.16
CA ARG A 23 14.68 7.05 0.23
C ARG A 23 14.52 5.96 1.27
N ASP A 24 15.31 4.91 1.10
CA ASP A 24 15.43 3.87 2.14
C ASP A 24 15.97 4.49 3.43
N LEU A 25 15.22 4.31 4.50
CA LEU A 25 15.61 4.79 5.83
C LEU A 25 16.49 3.78 6.59
N GLY A 26 16.76 2.62 5.96
CA GLY A 26 17.47 1.52 6.57
C GLY A 26 16.60 0.66 7.50
N LYS A 27 17.04 -0.55 7.76
CA LYS A 27 16.31 -1.52 8.59
C LYS A 27 16.27 -1.15 10.07
N GLU A 28 17.22 -0.33 10.53
CA GLU A 28 17.30 0.16 11.91
C GLU A 28 16.20 1.20 12.23
N ARG A 29 15.59 1.77 11.23
CA ARG A 29 14.54 2.76 11.43
C ARG A 29 13.24 2.09 11.89
N LYS A 30 12.86 2.33 13.13
CA LYS A 30 11.67 1.70 13.76
C LYS A 30 10.35 2.31 13.32
N VAL A 31 10.34 3.60 13.05
CA VAL A 31 9.12 4.33 12.65
C VAL A 31 9.48 5.49 11.72
N TRP A 32 8.55 5.83 10.85
CA TRP A 32 8.57 7.08 10.10
C TRP A 32 7.34 7.89 10.47
N VAL A 33 7.54 9.15 10.78
CA VAL A 33 6.47 10.06 11.19
C VAL A 33 6.43 11.25 10.27
N ARG A 34 5.25 11.58 9.77
CA ARG A 34 4.99 12.82 9.07
C ARG A 34 3.84 13.56 9.75
N LYS A 35 4.07 14.81 10.06
CA LYS A 35 3.10 15.69 10.69
C LYS A 35 2.69 16.80 9.73
N ASN A 36 1.38 17.04 9.64
CA ASN A 36 0.81 18.14 8.89
C ASN A 36 -0.32 18.77 9.73
N GLY A 37 -0.04 19.88 10.38
CA GLY A 37 -0.96 20.51 11.31
C GLY A 37 -1.36 19.59 12.46
N LYS A 38 -2.66 19.33 12.58
CA LYS A 38 -3.25 18.47 13.61
C LYS A 38 -3.24 16.98 13.26
N VAL A 39 -2.82 16.64 12.04
CA VAL A 39 -2.77 15.25 11.55
C VAL A 39 -1.33 14.77 11.55
N SER A 40 -1.11 13.59 12.09
CA SER A 40 0.16 12.86 12.00
C SER A 40 -0.07 11.48 11.42
N ILE A 41 0.87 11.02 10.61
CA ILE A 41 0.96 9.62 10.22
C ILE A 41 2.20 9.00 10.87
N VAL A 42 2.04 7.79 11.37
CA VAL A 42 3.14 6.96 11.87
C VAL A 42 3.13 5.66 11.05
N VAL A 43 4.24 5.34 10.42
CA VAL A 43 4.43 4.10 9.65
C VAL A 43 5.48 3.26 10.36
N SER A 44 5.12 2.03 10.70
CA SER A 44 5.99 1.05 11.34
C SER A 44 6.20 -0.14 10.40
N PRO A 45 7.44 -0.61 10.24
CA PRO A 45 7.72 -1.79 9.43
C PRO A 45 7.23 -3.07 10.12
N ALA A 46 6.96 -4.09 9.32
CA ALA A 46 6.82 -5.43 9.83
C ALA A 46 8.20 -6.09 10.03
N TYR A 47 8.18 -7.24 10.69
CA TYR A 47 9.35 -8.09 10.90
C TYR A 47 9.15 -9.43 10.20
N ASP A 48 10.22 -10.01 9.72
CA ASP A 48 10.20 -11.34 9.12
C ASP A 48 10.21 -12.46 10.18
N GLN A 49 10.21 -13.70 9.71
CA GLN A 49 10.24 -14.88 10.58
C GLN A 49 11.48 -15.01 11.45
N ASN A 50 12.56 -14.28 11.13
CA ASN A 50 13.81 -14.27 11.88
C ASN A 50 13.88 -13.09 12.86
N GLY A 51 12.83 -12.28 12.95
CA GLY A 51 12.78 -11.06 13.74
C GLY A 51 13.55 -9.88 13.13
N GLU A 52 13.90 -9.98 11.84
CA GLU A 52 14.55 -8.89 11.11
C GLU A 52 13.53 -7.90 10.54
N SER A 53 13.79 -6.61 10.70
CA SER A 53 12.92 -5.58 10.14
C SER A 53 12.88 -5.67 8.61
N MET A 54 11.69 -5.67 8.04
CA MET A 54 11.50 -5.60 6.59
C MET A 54 11.82 -4.20 6.04
N GLY A 55 11.86 -3.21 6.90
CA GLY A 55 12.05 -1.80 6.56
C GLY A 55 10.75 -1.09 6.17
N ILE A 56 10.77 0.22 6.23
CA ILE A 56 9.64 1.08 5.90
C ILE A 56 9.50 1.16 4.36
N PRO A 57 8.27 1.09 3.81
CA PRO A 57 8.05 1.32 2.37
C PRO A 57 8.52 2.72 1.96
N TYR A 58 9.15 2.83 0.79
CA TYR A 58 9.69 4.10 0.28
C TYR A 58 9.70 4.18 -1.24
N GLY A 59 9.84 5.36 -1.77
CA GLY A 59 9.95 5.65 -3.20
C GLY A 59 8.61 5.69 -3.93
N SER A 60 8.65 5.56 -5.24
CA SER A 60 7.47 5.66 -6.11
C SER A 60 6.65 4.38 -6.17
N TYR A 61 7.28 3.21 -6.04
CA TYR A 61 6.59 1.92 -6.19
C TYR A 61 5.43 1.70 -5.19
N PRO A 62 5.55 2.04 -3.91
CA PRO A 62 4.42 1.94 -2.99
C PRO A 62 3.18 2.69 -3.46
N ARG A 63 3.36 3.86 -4.08
CA ARG A 63 2.24 4.66 -4.61
C ARG A 63 1.53 3.95 -5.75
N LEU A 64 2.28 3.42 -6.71
CA LEU A 64 1.72 2.67 -7.85
C LEU A 64 1.00 1.41 -7.37
N ILE A 65 1.58 0.70 -6.43
CA ILE A 65 1.00 -0.51 -5.83
C ILE A 65 -0.33 -0.17 -5.14
N LEU A 66 -0.34 0.85 -4.28
CA LEU A 66 -1.56 1.27 -3.58
C LEU A 66 -2.62 1.79 -4.55
N ALA A 67 -2.24 2.57 -5.55
CA ALA A 67 -3.17 3.06 -6.58
C ALA A 67 -3.81 1.89 -7.34
N TYR A 68 -3.04 0.88 -7.72
CA TYR A 68 -3.54 -0.34 -8.36
C TYR A 68 -4.53 -1.08 -7.44
N ILE A 69 -4.14 -1.35 -6.19
CA ILE A 69 -4.96 -2.06 -5.22
C ILE A 69 -6.31 -1.36 -5.03
N ILE A 70 -6.29 -0.06 -4.79
CA ILE A 70 -7.50 0.75 -4.57
C ILE A 70 -8.38 0.74 -5.82
N THR A 71 -7.79 0.93 -6.99
CA THR A 71 -8.52 0.93 -8.25
C THR A 71 -9.19 -0.43 -8.50
N GLN A 72 -8.50 -1.52 -8.25
CA GLN A 72 -9.08 -2.86 -8.42
C GLN A 72 -10.18 -3.13 -7.39
N ALA A 73 -9.98 -2.77 -6.12
CA ALA A 73 -11.01 -2.92 -5.10
C ALA A 73 -12.31 -2.20 -5.48
N VAL A 74 -12.22 -0.97 -6.00
CA VAL A 74 -13.38 -0.21 -6.48
C VAL A 74 -14.02 -0.87 -7.69
N LYS A 75 -13.23 -1.23 -8.71
CA LYS A 75 -13.73 -1.83 -9.95
C LYS A 75 -14.43 -3.17 -9.74
N THR A 76 -13.88 -4.00 -8.87
CA THR A 76 -14.40 -5.36 -8.64
C THR A 76 -15.36 -5.46 -7.48
N SER A 77 -15.45 -4.41 -6.64
CA SER A 77 -16.19 -4.43 -5.37
C SER A 77 -15.84 -5.64 -4.51
N SER A 78 -14.57 -6.04 -4.53
CA SER A 78 -14.06 -7.22 -3.84
C SER A 78 -12.82 -6.87 -3.01
N PRO A 79 -12.70 -7.40 -1.78
CA PRO A 79 -11.48 -7.29 -1.00
C PRO A 79 -10.33 -8.17 -1.53
N GLN A 80 -10.64 -9.12 -2.43
CA GLN A 80 -9.63 -9.97 -3.05
C GLN A 80 -9.12 -9.32 -4.33
N ILE A 81 -7.83 -9.00 -4.35
CA ILE A 81 -7.14 -8.33 -5.46
C ILE A 81 -6.22 -9.32 -6.14
N HIS A 82 -6.49 -9.59 -7.41
CA HIS A 82 -5.65 -10.46 -8.23
C HIS A 82 -4.44 -9.69 -8.78
N LEU A 83 -3.27 -10.33 -8.74
CA LEU A 83 -1.98 -9.75 -9.13
C LEU A 83 -1.41 -10.38 -10.41
N GLY A 84 -2.20 -11.23 -11.08
CA GLY A 84 -1.77 -11.95 -12.26
C GLY A 84 -1.09 -13.30 -11.94
N LYS A 85 -0.80 -14.06 -13.00
CA LYS A 85 -0.19 -15.39 -12.90
C LYS A 85 1.33 -15.37 -12.82
N GLY A 86 1.94 -14.24 -13.17
CA GLY A 86 3.38 -14.07 -13.13
C GLY A 86 3.75 -12.68 -12.63
N PHE A 87 4.99 -12.54 -12.15
CA PHE A 87 5.45 -11.26 -11.64
C PHE A 87 5.52 -10.18 -12.74
N ARG A 88 5.81 -10.57 -13.98
CA ARG A 88 5.78 -9.68 -15.12
C ARG A 88 4.39 -9.13 -15.41
N ASP A 89 3.35 -9.98 -15.27
CA ASP A 89 1.95 -9.53 -15.44
C ASP A 89 1.64 -8.41 -14.41
N PHE A 90 2.07 -8.60 -13.16
CA PHE A 90 1.88 -7.58 -12.13
C PHE A 90 2.61 -6.26 -12.42
N ILE A 91 3.85 -6.33 -12.90
CA ILE A 91 4.62 -5.13 -13.28
C ILE A 91 3.89 -4.33 -14.35
N GLU A 92 3.32 -5.00 -15.35
CA GLU A 92 2.51 -4.37 -16.41
C GLU A 92 1.21 -3.76 -15.83
N LEU A 93 0.54 -4.49 -14.93
CA LEU A 93 -0.70 -4.03 -14.29
C LEU A 93 -0.53 -2.74 -13.47
N ILE A 94 0.63 -2.55 -12.86
CA ILE A 94 0.95 -1.31 -12.12
C ILE A 94 1.55 -0.21 -13.00
N GLY A 95 1.62 -0.42 -14.33
CA GLY A 95 2.05 0.58 -15.30
C GLY A 95 3.56 0.77 -15.43
N LEU A 96 4.36 -0.22 -15.05
CA LEU A 96 5.82 -0.16 -15.17
C LEU A 96 6.33 -0.88 -16.41
N GLU A 97 7.39 -0.35 -17.00
CA GLU A 97 8.12 -0.98 -18.10
C GLU A 97 8.98 -2.15 -17.62
N LYS A 98 9.27 -3.07 -18.55
CA LYS A 98 9.99 -4.32 -18.27
C LYS A 98 11.49 -4.07 -18.07
N GLY A 99 11.98 -4.24 -16.85
CA GLY A 99 13.41 -4.17 -16.54
C GLY A 99 13.80 -5.02 -15.34
N GLY A 100 14.81 -5.89 -15.47
CA GLY A 100 15.19 -6.89 -14.45
C GLY A 100 15.58 -6.30 -13.09
N HIS A 101 16.13 -5.09 -13.04
CA HIS A 101 16.49 -4.44 -11.77
C HIS A 101 15.27 -3.96 -10.97
N GLN A 102 14.18 -3.67 -11.66
CA GLN A 102 12.94 -3.17 -11.04
C GLN A 102 12.21 -4.29 -10.27
N PHE A 103 12.29 -5.53 -10.74
CA PHE A 103 11.54 -6.65 -10.18
C PHE A 103 11.79 -6.87 -8.70
N ARG A 104 13.05 -6.93 -8.29
CA ARG A 104 13.40 -7.10 -6.87
C ARG A 104 12.92 -5.95 -6.00
N ASN A 105 13.06 -4.72 -6.51
CA ASN A 105 12.63 -3.53 -5.78
C ASN A 105 11.10 -3.44 -5.66
N VAL A 106 10.36 -3.74 -6.74
CA VAL A 106 8.89 -3.75 -6.69
C VAL A 106 8.39 -4.83 -5.74
N LYS A 107 8.92 -6.05 -5.80
CA LYS A 107 8.56 -7.12 -4.86
C LYS A 107 8.81 -6.70 -3.40
N LYS A 108 10.00 -6.17 -3.12
CA LYS A 108 10.38 -5.66 -1.80
C LYS A 108 9.40 -4.59 -1.30
N GLN A 109 9.02 -3.64 -2.16
CA GLN A 109 8.09 -2.59 -1.78
C GLN A 109 6.66 -3.10 -1.62
N LEU A 110 6.23 -4.05 -2.44
CA LEU A 110 4.93 -4.72 -2.27
C LEU A 110 4.85 -5.40 -0.90
N GLU A 111 5.82 -6.22 -0.55
CA GLU A 111 5.88 -6.92 0.74
C GLU A 111 5.87 -5.93 1.92
N ARG A 112 6.62 -4.84 1.81
CA ARG A 112 6.64 -3.77 2.83
C ARG A 112 5.29 -3.06 2.98
N VAL A 113 4.63 -2.72 1.87
CA VAL A 113 3.32 -2.04 1.87
C VAL A 113 2.24 -2.94 2.48
N LEU A 114 2.24 -4.22 2.11
CA LEU A 114 1.21 -5.16 2.57
C LEU A 114 1.32 -5.48 4.06
N SER A 115 2.52 -5.43 4.62
CA SER A 115 2.79 -5.84 6.00
C SER A 115 3.01 -4.69 6.98
N ALA A 116 3.29 -3.47 6.52
CA ALA A 116 3.48 -2.31 7.38
C ALA A 116 2.20 -1.93 8.13
N SER A 117 2.38 -1.32 9.30
CA SER A 117 1.30 -0.70 10.07
C SER A 117 1.29 0.80 9.86
N PHE A 118 0.11 1.33 9.55
CA PHE A 118 -0.13 2.75 9.34
C PHE A 118 -1.05 3.27 10.43
N SER A 119 -0.65 4.32 11.14
CA SER A 119 -1.48 4.97 12.16
C SER A 119 -1.71 6.43 11.79
N TRP A 120 -2.97 6.83 11.70
CA TRP A 120 -3.36 8.24 11.61
C TRP A 120 -3.77 8.75 12.97
N ILE A 121 -3.19 9.85 13.35
CA ILE A 121 -3.46 10.49 14.62
C ILE A 121 -3.93 11.92 14.32
N TYR A 122 -5.13 12.22 14.76
CA TYR A 122 -5.65 13.58 14.79
C TYR A 122 -5.66 14.05 16.23
N GLU A 123 -4.95 15.12 16.53
CA GLU A 123 -4.79 15.63 17.89
C GLU A 123 -5.10 17.11 18.00
N THR A 124 -5.89 17.44 19.00
CA THR A 124 -6.21 18.80 19.45
C THR A 124 -5.98 18.89 20.94
N ASP A 125 -6.04 20.09 21.51
CA ASP A 125 -5.90 20.31 22.96
C ASP A 125 -6.92 19.54 23.81
N LYS A 126 -8.03 19.09 23.21
CA LYS A 126 -9.16 18.44 23.91
C LYS A 126 -9.40 17.00 23.49
N MET A 127 -8.83 16.53 22.35
CA MET A 127 -9.15 15.23 21.80
C MET A 127 -7.98 14.66 21.01
N GLN A 128 -7.76 13.36 21.16
CA GLN A 128 -6.93 12.57 20.26
C GLN A 128 -7.77 11.46 19.62
N SER A 129 -7.73 11.36 18.31
CA SER A 129 -8.31 10.26 17.55
C SER A 129 -7.20 9.50 16.83
N ARG A 130 -7.22 8.19 16.90
CA ARG A 130 -6.25 7.31 16.24
C ARG A 130 -6.97 6.27 15.39
N THR A 131 -6.54 6.11 14.16
CA THR A 131 -6.97 5.02 13.28
C THR A 131 -5.74 4.22 12.85
N ASN A 132 -5.75 2.93 13.13
CA ASN A 132 -4.68 2.02 12.73
C ASN A 132 -5.17 1.18 11.55
N ILE A 133 -4.35 1.09 10.51
CA ILE A 133 -4.69 0.38 9.28
C ILE A 133 -3.52 -0.50 8.87
N GLN A 134 -3.86 -1.72 8.45
CA GLN A 134 -3.01 -2.56 7.62
C GLN A 134 -3.69 -2.73 6.27
N VAL A 135 -2.93 -2.71 5.20
CA VAL A 135 -3.47 -2.82 3.83
C VAL A 135 -4.02 -4.22 3.59
N SER A 136 -3.28 -5.25 3.98
CA SER A 136 -3.60 -6.65 3.74
C SER A 136 -3.90 -7.41 5.02
N HIS A 137 -4.90 -8.28 4.95
CA HIS A 137 -5.13 -9.33 5.93
C HIS A 137 -4.29 -10.56 5.61
N GLN A 138 -4.24 -10.94 4.33
CA GLN A 138 -3.51 -12.09 3.82
C GLN A 138 -3.03 -11.81 2.39
N SER A 139 -1.89 -12.41 2.03
CA SER A 139 -1.42 -12.42 0.65
C SER A 139 -0.80 -13.77 0.30
N GLN A 140 -0.99 -14.20 -0.95
CA GLN A 140 -0.31 -15.35 -1.53
C GLN A 140 0.36 -14.92 -2.82
N LEU A 141 1.67 -15.02 -2.85
CA LEU A 141 2.51 -14.58 -3.97
C LEU A 141 3.23 -15.80 -4.54
N TRP A 142 2.79 -16.25 -5.72
CA TRP A 142 3.32 -17.42 -6.42
C TRP A 142 4.37 -17.02 -7.48
N TRP A 143 5.27 -16.12 -7.12
CA TRP A 143 6.23 -15.58 -8.06
C TRP A 143 7.65 -16.01 -7.74
N ASP A 144 8.37 -16.43 -8.78
CA ASP A 144 9.81 -16.54 -8.76
C ASP A 144 10.42 -15.30 -9.43
N THR A 145 11.10 -14.46 -8.66
CA THR A 145 11.73 -13.25 -9.16
C THR A 145 12.98 -13.53 -9.99
N ASN A 146 13.54 -14.75 -9.91
CA ASN A 146 14.67 -15.17 -10.73
C ASN A 146 14.20 -15.60 -12.11
N ILE A 147 12.95 -16.00 -12.24
CA ILE A 147 12.31 -16.38 -13.50
C ILE A 147 10.98 -15.61 -13.65
N PRO A 148 11.04 -14.28 -13.89
CA PRO A 148 9.84 -13.45 -13.87
C PRO A 148 8.84 -13.73 -15.00
N ASP A 149 9.28 -14.40 -16.05
CA ASP A 149 8.43 -14.83 -17.17
C ASP A 149 7.69 -16.14 -16.91
N GLN A 150 8.07 -16.86 -15.86
CA GLN A 150 7.38 -18.10 -15.50
C GLN A 150 6.00 -17.79 -14.94
N LYS A 151 4.97 -18.25 -15.65
CA LYS A 151 3.59 -18.20 -15.15
C LYS A 151 3.38 -19.34 -14.18
N SER A 152 2.86 -18.99 -13.01
CA SER A 152 2.39 -19.99 -12.06
C SER A 152 1.08 -20.61 -12.52
N LEU A 153 0.80 -21.84 -12.09
CA LEU A 153 -0.53 -22.46 -12.22
C LEU A 153 -1.58 -21.75 -11.37
N TRP A 154 -1.12 -21.05 -10.32
CA TRP A 154 -1.95 -20.33 -9.37
C TRP A 154 -1.75 -18.82 -9.54
N GLU A 155 -2.84 -18.07 -9.47
CA GLU A 155 -2.76 -16.61 -9.44
C GLU A 155 -2.30 -16.12 -8.07
N SER A 156 -1.41 -15.12 -8.07
CA SER A 156 -1.09 -14.38 -6.87
C SER A 156 -2.24 -13.45 -6.49
N TYR A 157 -2.55 -13.34 -5.23
CA TYR A 157 -3.60 -12.45 -4.75
C TYR A 157 -3.27 -11.82 -3.40
N ILE A 158 -3.96 -10.72 -3.13
CA ILE A 158 -3.98 -10.05 -1.84
C ILE A 158 -5.44 -10.06 -1.36
N GLU A 159 -5.65 -10.40 -0.11
CA GLU A 159 -6.90 -10.15 0.58
C GLU A 159 -6.75 -8.91 1.44
N LEU A 160 -7.52 -7.87 1.14
CA LEU A 160 -7.47 -6.62 1.87
C LEU A 160 -8.02 -6.77 3.28
N ASN A 161 -7.45 -6.02 4.21
CA ASN A 161 -8.06 -5.85 5.51
C ASN A 161 -9.45 -5.21 5.35
N LEU A 162 -10.48 -5.78 6.01
CA LEU A 162 -11.87 -5.33 5.82
C LEU A 162 -12.08 -3.86 6.19
N ASN A 163 -11.41 -3.37 7.21
CA ASN A 163 -11.51 -1.96 7.58
C ASN A 163 -10.96 -1.05 6.48
N PHE A 164 -9.84 -1.44 5.87
CA PHE A 164 -9.26 -0.72 4.75
C PHE A 164 -10.16 -0.80 3.51
N PHE A 165 -10.67 -1.99 3.19
CA PHE A 165 -11.61 -2.17 2.07
C PHE A 165 -12.88 -1.34 2.25
N ASN A 166 -13.51 -1.39 3.42
CA ASN A 166 -14.70 -0.61 3.71
C ASN A 166 -14.44 0.90 3.63
N GLU A 167 -13.28 1.37 4.07
CA GLU A 167 -12.89 2.77 3.88
C GLU A 167 -12.78 3.15 2.40
N ILE A 168 -12.18 2.27 1.57
CA ILE A 168 -12.11 2.48 0.12
C ILE A 168 -13.52 2.60 -0.46
N MET A 169 -14.39 1.61 -0.20
CA MET A 169 -15.72 1.56 -0.79
C MET A 169 -16.64 2.71 -0.36
N ASN A 170 -16.52 3.16 0.88
CA ASN A 170 -17.36 4.24 1.42
C ASN A 170 -16.92 5.65 0.97
N ASN A 171 -15.69 5.79 0.50
CA ASN A 171 -15.09 7.10 0.23
C ASN A 171 -14.37 7.17 -1.14
N ALA A 172 -14.57 6.17 -2.00
CA ALA A 172 -13.86 6.06 -3.26
C ALA A 172 -14.23 7.23 -4.19
N VAL A 173 -13.26 8.09 -4.40
CA VAL A 173 -13.20 8.92 -5.59
C VAL A 173 -12.35 8.15 -6.60
N PRO A 174 -12.80 7.96 -7.84
CA PRO A 174 -12.01 7.30 -8.87
C PRO A 174 -10.65 8.00 -9.00
N LEU A 175 -9.56 7.28 -8.69
CA LEU A 175 -8.22 7.76 -8.96
C LEU A 175 -7.93 7.53 -10.44
N ASP A 176 -7.70 8.60 -11.18
CA ASP A 176 -7.19 8.49 -12.54
C ASP A 176 -5.70 8.11 -12.46
N LEU A 177 -5.39 6.87 -12.83
CA LEU A 177 -4.03 6.35 -12.81
C LEU A 177 -3.08 7.11 -13.76
N GLN A 178 -3.62 7.83 -14.75
CA GLN A 178 -2.82 8.63 -15.68
C GLN A 178 -2.22 9.90 -15.02
N VAL A 179 -2.78 10.33 -13.89
CA VAL A 179 -2.28 11.52 -13.16
C VAL A 179 -1.13 11.15 -12.21
N LEU A 180 -0.92 9.86 -11.94
CA LEU A 180 0.08 9.38 -10.97
C LEU A 180 1.35 8.80 -11.62
N SER A 181 1.38 8.68 -12.96
CA SER A 181 2.53 8.22 -13.76
C SER A 181 3.53 9.33 -14.09
#